data_bf175b1c976acf44425ca350789d3d33
#
_entry.id   bf175b1c976acf44425ca350789d3d33
#
_cell.length_a   1.000
_cell.length_b   1.000
_cell.length_c   1.000
_cell.angle_alpha   90.00
_cell.angle_beta   90.00
_cell.angle_gamma   90.00
#
_symmetry.space_group_name_H-M   'P 1'
#
loop_
_entity.id
_entity.type
_entity.pdbx_description
1 polymer ?
#
loop_
_entity_poly.entity_id
_entity_poly.type
_entity_poly.pdbx_seq_one_letter_code
_entity_poly.pdbx_strand_id
1 'polypeptide(L)'
;SVRLVGSEMCIRDRIYNYLYCIMRTKHIILSLILLSQLSFAQGQAGSLFLTINPGARSNAMGEAQIGVANDAYATYYNPAGLTNLSSKEFSFMHTSYLPNLVDDMSYDFLTFAMPFRDGESIGGHFTYLNLGDQVSTDANGNELGSFSSYMYALNLSYAKQIDDTSSWGVNGKYFYQELAVINSLDASSGSFAVDVGYFKHNAMDNPNLKLGAVLTNVGPGVSFDDGEEDPLPTRLGLGLSLLTLEGQATVAFDLNYELNDQTVVTNLGAEYFLVEDFALRAGFLSDPSGDLNYTTLGLGADLGAIAFDVSYVIGGELDPHSNMVRFSLSGSF
;
A
#
# COMPACT_ATOMS: atom_id res chain seq x y z
N SER A 1 -11.86 -44.76 49.08
CA SER A 1 -10.73 -43.87 48.69
C SER A 1 -10.32 -44.06 47.22
N VAL A 2 -11.23 -43.76 46.27
CA VAL A 2 -10.91 -43.92 44.82
C VAL A 2 -11.37 -42.66 43.99
N ARG A 3 -11.54 -41.50 44.57
CA ARG A 3 -12.00 -40.32 43.85
C ARG A 3 -11.04 -39.14 43.70
N LEU A 4 -9.80 -39.24 44.12
CA LEU A 4 -8.82 -38.16 44.08
C LEU A 4 -7.77 -38.27 42.93
N VAL A 5 -7.61 -39.41 42.31
CA VAL A 5 -6.57 -39.62 41.29
C VAL A 5 -6.92 -39.05 39.91
N GLY A 6 -8.25 -38.92 39.61
CA GLY A 6 -8.67 -38.41 38.30
C GLY A 6 -8.61 -36.89 38.14
N SER A 7 -8.70 -36.13 39.24
CA SER A 7 -8.70 -34.66 39.20
C SER A 7 -7.29 -34.05 39.08
N GLU A 8 -6.31 -34.68 39.67
CA GLU A 8 -4.91 -34.22 39.61
C GLU A 8 -4.29 -34.45 38.22
N MET A 9 -4.66 -35.52 37.53
CA MET A 9 -4.21 -35.81 36.18
C MET A 9 -4.75 -34.81 35.16
N CYS A 10 -6.04 -34.38 35.27
CA CYS A 10 -6.61 -33.36 34.42
C CYS A 10 -6.03 -31.95 34.62
N ILE A 11 -5.64 -31.59 35.84
CA ILE A 11 -5.01 -30.30 36.13
C ILE A 11 -3.60 -30.25 35.58
N ARG A 12 -2.83 -31.32 35.73
CA ARG A 12 -1.45 -31.44 35.22
C ARG A 12 -1.40 -31.34 33.70
N ASP A 13 -2.34 -31.96 32.99
CA ASP A 13 -2.41 -31.94 31.54
C ASP A 13 -2.82 -30.56 31.01
N ARG A 14 -3.70 -29.85 31.71
CA ARG A 14 -4.03 -28.45 31.39
C ARG A 14 -2.83 -27.51 31.58
N ILE A 15 -2.10 -27.64 32.68
CA ILE A 15 -0.91 -26.82 32.95
C ILE A 15 0.18 -27.11 31.90
N TYR A 16 0.35 -28.36 31.51
CA TYR A 16 1.34 -28.74 30.47
C TYR A 16 0.99 -28.16 29.11
N ASN A 17 -0.27 -28.23 28.71
CA ASN A 17 -0.74 -27.62 27.47
C ASN A 17 -0.65 -26.09 27.48
N TYR A 18 -0.92 -25.46 28.62
CA TYR A 18 -0.78 -24.01 28.77
C TYR A 18 0.68 -23.55 28.70
N LEU A 19 1.59 -24.24 29.36
CA LEU A 19 3.04 -24.01 29.33
C LEU A 19 3.61 -24.26 27.91
N TYR A 20 3.15 -25.31 27.23
CA TYR A 20 3.55 -25.61 25.87
C TYR A 20 3.09 -24.52 24.89
N CYS A 21 1.86 -24.01 25.05
CA CYS A 21 1.34 -22.91 24.25
C CYS A 21 2.15 -21.63 24.48
N ILE A 22 2.45 -21.27 25.74
CA ILE A 22 3.29 -20.10 26.08
C ILE A 22 4.71 -20.23 25.52
N MET A 23 5.32 -21.40 25.61
CA MET A 23 6.67 -21.61 25.06
C MET A 23 6.67 -21.47 23.54
N ARG A 24 5.68 -22.05 22.86
CA ARG A 24 5.53 -21.94 21.40
C ARG A 24 5.32 -20.49 20.95
N THR A 25 4.49 -19.74 21.67
CA THR A 25 4.26 -18.31 21.41
C THR A 25 5.53 -17.49 21.64
N LYS A 26 6.30 -17.76 22.69
CA LYS A 26 7.60 -17.09 22.94
C LYS A 26 8.62 -17.38 21.83
N HIS A 27 8.67 -18.59 21.32
CA HIS A 27 9.58 -18.92 20.22
C HIS A 27 9.17 -18.25 18.91
N ILE A 28 7.87 -18.12 18.64
CA ILE A 28 7.36 -17.37 17.48
C ILE A 28 7.71 -15.88 17.60
N ILE A 29 7.47 -15.28 18.76
CA ILE A 29 7.81 -13.87 19.02
C ILE A 29 9.33 -13.65 18.93
N LEU A 30 10.14 -14.55 19.51
CA LEU A 30 11.59 -14.46 19.43
C LEU A 30 12.12 -14.62 18.00
N SER A 31 11.49 -15.50 17.20
CA SER A 31 11.82 -15.67 15.78
C SER A 31 11.49 -14.43 14.98
N LEU A 32 10.34 -13.78 15.25
CA LEU A 32 9.95 -12.52 14.62
C LEU A 32 10.89 -11.36 15.00
N ILE A 33 11.36 -11.31 16.26
CA ILE A 33 12.33 -10.32 16.72
C ILE A 33 13.72 -10.57 16.11
N LEU A 34 14.13 -11.83 15.92
CA LEU A 34 15.39 -12.16 15.28
C LEU A 34 15.39 -11.88 13.75
N LEU A 35 14.24 -12.01 13.09
CA LEU A 35 14.10 -11.62 11.69
C LEU A 35 14.22 -10.08 11.49
N SER A 36 13.87 -9.28 12.49
CA SER A 36 13.97 -7.82 12.41
C SER A 36 15.41 -7.26 12.55
N GLN A 37 16.40 -8.10 12.76
CA GLN A 37 17.82 -7.68 12.91
C GLN A 37 18.65 -7.82 11.61
N LEU A 38 18.03 -8.27 10.51
CA LEU A 38 18.71 -8.40 9.22
C LEU A 38 18.51 -7.12 8.38
N SER A 39 18.94 -5.97 8.93
CA SER A 39 18.96 -4.72 8.17
C SER A 39 20.29 -4.63 7.42
N PHE A 40 20.31 -5.10 6.18
CA PHE A 40 21.33 -4.68 5.21
C PHE A 40 20.62 -3.73 4.25
N ALA A 41 20.64 -2.45 4.62
CA ALA A 41 20.07 -1.42 3.79
C ALA A 41 20.99 -1.08 2.62
N GLN A 42 20.42 -1.08 1.41
CA GLN A 42 20.64 0.04 0.48
C GLN A 42 19.70 -0.18 -0.69
N GLY A 43 18.90 0.85 -1.01
CA GLY A 43 17.95 0.83 -2.10
C GLY A 43 18.59 0.30 -3.38
N GLN A 44 18.32 -0.97 -3.68
CA GLN A 44 18.79 -1.65 -4.89
C GLN A 44 17.70 -1.70 -5.95
N ALA A 45 16.49 -1.27 -5.61
CA ALA A 45 15.38 -1.31 -6.53
C ALA A 45 15.32 -0.06 -7.40
N GLY A 46 15.16 -0.25 -8.71
CA GLY A 46 14.78 0.79 -9.65
C GLY A 46 13.27 1.06 -9.61
N SER A 47 12.84 2.14 -10.25
CA SER A 47 11.40 2.46 -10.43
C SER A 47 10.60 2.58 -9.12
N LEU A 48 11.19 3.19 -8.09
CA LEU A 48 10.58 3.36 -6.77
C LEU A 48 9.23 4.11 -6.80
N PHE A 49 8.94 4.88 -7.87
CA PHE A 49 7.64 5.54 -8.01
C PHE A 49 6.46 4.56 -8.02
N LEU A 50 6.69 3.28 -8.35
CA LEU A 50 5.68 2.21 -8.26
C LEU A 50 5.26 1.89 -6.82
N THR A 51 6.01 2.35 -5.82
CA THR A 51 5.70 2.17 -4.40
C THR A 51 5.02 3.38 -3.76
N ILE A 52 4.84 4.49 -4.51
CA ILE A 52 4.13 5.67 -4.01
C ILE A 52 2.64 5.34 -3.90
N ASN A 53 2.17 5.25 -2.68
CA ASN A 53 0.80 4.83 -2.36
C ASN A 53 -0.22 5.94 -2.69
N PRO A 54 -1.25 5.67 -3.52
CA PRO A 54 -2.24 6.65 -3.93
C PRO A 54 -3.43 6.77 -2.96
N GLY A 55 -4.18 7.85 -3.10
CA GLY A 55 -5.46 8.07 -2.42
C GLY A 55 -5.36 8.86 -1.12
N ALA A 56 -6.23 9.86 -0.94
CA ALA A 56 -6.28 10.63 0.29
C ALA A 56 -6.85 9.81 1.46
N ARG A 57 -7.89 8.98 1.22
CA ARG A 57 -8.43 8.06 2.22
C ARG A 57 -7.37 7.10 2.74
N SER A 58 -6.65 6.46 1.82
CA SER A 58 -5.61 5.48 2.15
C SER A 58 -4.44 6.14 2.89
N ASN A 59 -3.97 7.28 2.42
CA ASN A 59 -2.91 8.02 3.09
C ASN A 59 -3.31 8.45 4.49
N ALA A 60 -4.57 8.93 4.68
CA ALA A 60 -5.09 9.29 5.99
C ALA A 60 -5.14 8.12 6.99
N MET A 61 -5.16 6.89 6.49
CA MET A 61 -5.09 5.64 7.28
C MET A 61 -3.66 5.06 7.34
N GLY A 62 -2.62 5.89 7.20
CA GLY A 62 -1.24 5.42 7.23
C GLY A 62 -0.92 4.43 6.12
N GLU A 63 -1.71 4.42 5.04
CA GLU A 63 -1.59 3.54 3.87
C GLU A 63 -1.88 2.05 4.17
N ALA A 64 -2.54 1.74 5.29
CA ALA A 64 -2.98 0.39 5.67
C ALA A 64 -4.24 0.00 4.88
N GLN A 65 -4.09 -0.58 3.69
CA GLN A 65 -5.18 -0.83 2.75
C GLN A 65 -5.27 -2.27 2.21
N ILE A 66 -4.25 -3.12 2.41
CA ILE A 66 -4.22 -4.48 1.86
C ILE A 66 -5.37 -5.34 2.39
N GLY A 67 -5.70 -5.17 3.69
CA GLY A 67 -6.82 -5.85 4.34
C GLY A 67 -8.15 -5.07 4.26
N VAL A 68 -8.15 -3.82 3.79
CA VAL A 68 -9.35 -2.99 3.60
C VAL A 68 -9.92 -3.17 2.20
N ALA A 69 -9.17 -2.83 1.16
CA ALA A 69 -9.37 -3.02 -0.28
C ALA A 69 -10.85 -3.15 -0.71
N ASN A 70 -11.65 -2.09 -0.48
CA ASN A 70 -13.09 -2.09 -0.70
C ASN A 70 -13.61 -0.96 -1.60
N ASP A 71 -12.71 -0.34 -2.34
CA ASP A 71 -12.98 0.74 -3.30
C ASP A 71 -12.12 0.58 -4.56
N ALA A 72 -12.20 1.51 -5.51
CA ALA A 72 -11.46 1.45 -6.78
C ALA A 72 -9.93 1.47 -6.59
N TYR A 73 -9.41 1.96 -5.45
CA TYR A 73 -7.98 1.90 -5.15
C TYR A 73 -7.47 0.47 -4.90
N ALA A 74 -8.37 -0.53 -4.77
CA ALA A 74 -7.99 -1.93 -4.75
C ALA A 74 -7.18 -2.35 -6.00
N THR A 75 -7.33 -1.66 -7.13
CA THR A 75 -6.47 -1.84 -8.33
C THR A 75 -4.99 -1.66 -8.03
N TYR A 76 -4.64 -0.88 -7.00
CA TYR A 76 -3.26 -0.65 -6.57
C TYR A 76 -2.90 -1.50 -5.35
N TYR A 77 -3.72 -1.47 -4.28
CA TYR A 77 -3.36 -2.05 -2.99
C TYR A 77 -3.51 -3.57 -2.94
N ASN A 78 -4.61 -4.10 -3.46
CA ASN A 78 -4.88 -5.54 -3.51
C ASN A 78 -5.96 -5.83 -4.56
N PRO A 79 -5.59 -6.30 -5.75
CA PRO A 79 -6.56 -6.52 -6.82
C PRO A 79 -7.67 -7.50 -6.46
N ALA A 80 -7.44 -8.44 -5.52
CA ALA A 80 -8.47 -9.36 -5.06
C ALA A 80 -9.64 -8.63 -4.37
N GLY A 81 -9.39 -7.45 -3.78
CA GLY A 81 -10.40 -6.61 -3.15
C GLY A 81 -11.44 -6.03 -4.12
N LEU A 82 -11.18 -6.02 -5.42
CA LEU A 82 -12.13 -5.56 -6.43
C LEU A 82 -13.45 -6.35 -6.43
N THR A 83 -13.45 -7.57 -5.94
CA THR A 83 -14.69 -8.36 -5.79
C THR A 83 -15.62 -7.82 -4.70
N ASN A 84 -15.17 -6.85 -3.89
CA ASN A 84 -15.98 -6.20 -2.86
C ASN A 84 -16.84 -5.06 -3.43
N LEU A 85 -16.58 -4.64 -4.67
CA LEU A 85 -17.32 -3.56 -5.31
C LEU A 85 -18.74 -4.02 -5.66
N SER A 86 -19.73 -3.19 -5.33
CA SER A 86 -21.14 -3.39 -5.68
C SER A 86 -21.59 -2.54 -6.88
N SER A 87 -20.83 -1.52 -7.23
CA SER A 87 -21.11 -0.55 -8.29
C SER A 87 -19.85 -0.26 -9.10
N LYS A 88 -20.01 0.49 -10.18
CA LYS A 88 -18.87 1.05 -10.90
C LYS A 88 -18.33 2.22 -10.10
N GLU A 89 -17.00 2.27 -9.99
CA GLU A 89 -16.32 3.33 -9.25
C GLU A 89 -15.19 3.93 -10.09
N PHE A 90 -15.02 5.23 -9.94
CA PHE A 90 -13.83 5.92 -10.41
C PHE A 90 -13.27 6.77 -9.27
N SER A 91 -11.99 7.04 -9.30
CA SER A 91 -11.38 8.00 -8.39
C SER A 91 -10.21 8.72 -9.05
N PHE A 92 -10.09 9.99 -8.73
CA PHE A 92 -8.95 10.83 -9.10
C PHE A 92 -8.30 11.39 -7.83
N MET A 93 -6.98 11.33 -7.76
CA MET A 93 -6.20 11.92 -6.67
C MET A 93 -5.11 12.81 -7.23
N HIS A 94 -4.90 13.95 -6.59
CA HIS A 94 -3.81 14.87 -6.87
C HIS A 94 -3.10 15.29 -5.59
N THR A 95 -1.77 15.40 -5.66
CA THR A 95 -0.97 16.00 -4.59
C THR A 95 0.25 16.70 -5.17
N SER A 96 0.64 17.84 -4.56
CA SER A 96 2.02 18.31 -4.67
C SER A 96 2.90 17.31 -3.94
N TYR A 97 3.88 16.74 -4.65
CA TYR A 97 4.74 15.68 -4.12
C TYR A 97 6.00 16.27 -3.52
N LEU A 98 6.33 15.89 -2.29
CA LEU A 98 7.49 16.38 -1.52
C LEU A 98 7.60 17.91 -1.47
N PRO A 99 6.54 18.63 -1.04
CA PRO A 99 6.47 20.10 -1.16
C PRO A 99 7.52 20.86 -0.34
N ASN A 100 8.14 20.20 0.64
CA ASN A 100 9.24 20.78 1.41
C ASN A 100 10.59 20.69 0.68
N LEU A 101 10.66 19.92 -0.40
CA LEU A 101 11.89 19.68 -1.15
C LEU A 101 11.89 20.46 -2.48
N VAL A 102 10.78 20.42 -3.22
CA VAL A 102 10.63 21.02 -4.55
C VAL A 102 9.20 21.48 -4.76
N ASP A 103 8.99 22.66 -5.35
CA ASP A 103 7.66 23.27 -5.48
C ASP A 103 6.85 22.79 -6.68
N ASP A 104 7.48 22.18 -7.69
CA ASP A 104 6.86 21.84 -8.99
C ASP A 104 6.70 20.33 -9.23
N MET A 105 6.93 19.50 -8.21
CA MET A 105 6.65 18.06 -8.28
C MET A 105 5.18 17.78 -8.00
N SER A 106 4.58 16.88 -8.79
CA SER A 106 3.19 16.44 -8.57
C SER A 106 3.03 14.95 -8.80
N TYR A 107 2.09 14.37 -8.06
CA TYR A 107 1.68 12.98 -8.21
C TYR A 107 0.17 12.92 -8.45
N ASP A 108 -0.19 12.33 -9.58
CA ASP A 108 -1.57 12.16 -10.03
C ASP A 108 -1.91 10.68 -10.15
N PHE A 109 -3.11 10.31 -9.74
CA PHE A 109 -3.60 8.95 -9.82
C PHE A 109 -5.06 8.94 -10.26
N LEU A 110 -5.34 8.17 -11.29
CA LEU A 110 -6.69 7.94 -11.80
C LEU A 110 -6.99 6.45 -11.78
N THR A 111 -8.11 6.05 -11.23
CA THR A 111 -8.54 4.65 -11.21
C THR A 111 -9.99 4.50 -11.58
N PHE A 112 -10.30 3.35 -12.17
CA PHE A 112 -11.65 2.89 -12.49
C PHE A 112 -11.76 1.41 -12.20
N ALA A 113 -12.89 1.00 -11.61
CA ALA A 113 -13.19 -0.41 -11.36
C ALA A 113 -14.68 -0.67 -11.44
N MET A 114 -15.06 -1.88 -11.80
CA MET A 114 -16.47 -2.28 -11.86
C MET A 114 -16.66 -3.77 -11.70
N PRO A 115 -17.80 -4.21 -11.13
CA PRO A 115 -18.30 -5.57 -11.30
C PRO A 115 -18.46 -5.88 -12.79
N PHE A 116 -17.96 -7.04 -13.24
CA PHE A 116 -17.98 -7.42 -14.66
C PHE A 116 -18.94 -8.58 -14.92
N ARG A 117 -18.88 -9.61 -14.07
CA ARG A 117 -19.76 -10.78 -14.05
C ARG A 117 -20.01 -11.18 -12.61
N ASP A 118 -20.88 -12.18 -12.41
CA ASP A 118 -21.12 -12.71 -11.09
C ASP A 118 -19.81 -13.21 -10.45
N GLY A 119 -19.45 -12.61 -9.32
CA GLY A 119 -18.20 -12.87 -8.61
C GLY A 119 -16.91 -12.43 -9.33
N GLU A 120 -16.99 -11.69 -10.42
CA GLU A 120 -15.82 -11.19 -11.17
C GLU A 120 -15.86 -9.66 -11.30
N SER A 121 -14.68 -9.03 -11.16
CA SER A 121 -14.50 -7.58 -11.31
C SER A 121 -13.29 -7.28 -12.17
N ILE A 122 -13.37 -6.16 -12.87
CA ILE A 122 -12.27 -5.59 -13.67
C ILE A 122 -12.02 -4.15 -13.24
N GLY A 123 -10.81 -3.70 -13.47
CA GLY A 123 -10.44 -2.33 -13.20
C GLY A 123 -9.09 -1.98 -13.82
N GLY A 124 -8.60 -0.82 -13.46
CA GLY A 124 -7.28 -0.36 -13.85
C GLY A 124 -6.99 1.01 -13.29
N HIS A 125 -5.73 1.39 -13.32
CA HIS A 125 -5.32 2.72 -12.91
C HIS A 125 -4.22 3.28 -13.81
N PHE A 126 -4.11 4.58 -13.78
CA PHE A 126 -3.02 5.34 -14.38
C PHE A 126 -2.37 6.19 -13.29
N THR A 127 -1.05 6.07 -13.18
CA THR A 127 -0.20 6.83 -12.28
C THR A 127 0.67 7.77 -13.09
N TYR A 128 0.80 9.02 -12.68
CA TYR A 128 1.70 10.00 -13.26
C TYR A 128 2.46 10.75 -12.17
N LEU A 129 3.78 10.69 -12.22
CA LEU A 129 4.67 11.45 -11.36
C LEU A 129 5.44 12.43 -12.22
N ASN A 130 5.21 13.71 -11.99
CA ASN A 130 5.99 14.81 -12.57
C ASN A 130 7.08 15.21 -11.57
N LEU A 131 8.34 15.18 -11.99
CA LEU A 131 9.49 15.57 -11.16
C LEU A 131 9.91 17.03 -11.38
N GLY A 132 9.11 17.80 -12.11
CA GLY A 132 9.34 19.21 -12.37
C GLY A 132 10.43 19.47 -13.41
N ASP A 133 10.77 20.75 -13.56
CA ASP A 133 11.80 21.22 -14.45
C ASP A 133 13.17 21.26 -13.75
N GLN A 134 14.17 20.71 -14.39
CA GLN A 134 15.53 20.62 -13.88
C GLN A 134 16.49 21.39 -14.78
N VAL A 135 17.51 22.01 -14.18
CA VAL A 135 18.55 22.74 -14.91
C VAL A 135 19.80 21.87 -15.03
N SER A 136 20.20 21.62 -16.25
CA SER A 136 21.48 20.96 -16.53
C SER A 136 22.62 21.96 -16.43
N THR A 137 23.68 21.57 -15.73
CA THR A 137 24.90 22.40 -15.60
C THR A 137 26.15 21.64 -16.04
N ASP A 138 27.16 22.36 -16.51
CA ASP A 138 28.49 21.80 -16.74
C ASP A 138 29.27 21.62 -15.43
N ALA A 139 30.47 21.06 -15.49
CA ALA A 139 31.37 20.88 -14.34
C ALA A 139 31.80 22.19 -13.65
N ASN A 140 31.59 23.32 -14.29
CA ASN A 140 31.93 24.66 -13.78
C ASN A 140 30.69 25.39 -13.21
N GLY A 141 29.49 24.75 -13.28
CA GLY A 141 28.23 25.33 -12.84
C GLY A 141 27.54 26.23 -13.85
N ASN A 142 27.99 26.27 -15.13
CA ASN A 142 27.27 26.99 -16.16
C ASN A 142 26.05 26.22 -16.63
N GLU A 143 24.93 26.93 -16.78
CA GLU A 143 23.69 26.34 -17.30
C GLU A 143 23.85 25.88 -18.77
N LEU A 144 23.48 24.64 -19.04
CA LEU A 144 23.47 24.04 -20.37
C LEU A 144 22.08 23.98 -20.99
N GLY A 145 21.03 24.14 -20.17
CA GLY A 145 19.63 24.07 -20.57
C GLY A 145 18.75 23.48 -19.48
N SER A 146 17.45 23.40 -19.72
CA SER A 146 16.48 22.76 -18.83
C SER A 146 15.90 21.49 -19.49
N PHE A 147 15.49 20.54 -18.65
CA PHE A 147 14.76 19.34 -19.04
C PHE A 147 13.72 19.02 -17.98
N SER A 148 12.64 18.32 -18.37
CA SER A 148 11.61 17.85 -17.45
C SER A 148 11.74 16.34 -17.31
N SER A 149 11.56 15.84 -16.10
CA SER A 149 11.55 14.40 -15.81
C SER A 149 10.16 13.96 -15.39
N TYR A 150 9.73 12.79 -15.83
CA TYR A 150 8.42 12.25 -15.48
C TYR A 150 8.42 10.73 -15.51
N MET A 151 7.46 10.14 -14.79
CA MET A 151 7.22 8.70 -14.75
C MET A 151 5.74 8.43 -14.84
N TYR A 152 5.36 7.34 -15.51
CA TYR A 152 3.97 6.90 -15.51
C TYR A 152 3.85 5.39 -15.48
N ALA A 153 2.71 4.92 -15.00
CA ALA A 153 2.33 3.50 -15.05
C ALA A 153 0.87 3.35 -15.46
N LEU A 154 0.60 2.39 -16.33
CA LEU A 154 -0.73 1.94 -16.70
C LEU A 154 -0.94 0.53 -16.17
N ASN A 155 -2.00 0.32 -15.42
CA ASN A 155 -2.36 -0.97 -14.83
C ASN A 155 -3.73 -1.44 -15.29
N LEU A 156 -3.85 -2.75 -15.55
CA LEU A 156 -5.12 -3.43 -15.76
C LEU A 156 -5.29 -4.51 -14.71
N SER A 157 -6.48 -4.60 -14.14
CA SER A 157 -6.81 -5.47 -13.01
C SER A 157 -7.97 -6.41 -13.35
N TYR A 158 -7.86 -7.64 -12.87
CA TYR A 158 -8.94 -8.62 -12.88
C TYR A 158 -9.00 -9.33 -11.53
N ALA A 159 -10.20 -9.54 -11.02
CA ALA A 159 -10.44 -10.25 -9.78
C ALA A 159 -11.60 -11.25 -9.91
N LYS A 160 -11.53 -12.31 -9.13
CA LYS A 160 -12.57 -13.36 -9.10
C LYS A 160 -12.72 -13.94 -7.71
N GLN A 161 -13.97 -14.14 -7.30
CA GLN A 161 -14.32 -14.91 -6.10
C GLN A 161 -13.96 -16.39 -6.28
N ILE A 162 -13.38 -16.99 -5.23
CA ILE A 162 -13.10 -18.41 -5.13
C ILE A 162 -14.29 -19.11 -4.47
N ASP A 163 -14.78 -18.50 -3.40
CA ASP A 163 -15.93 -18.92 -2.60
C ASP A 163 -16.61 -17.67 -1.98
N ASP A 164 -17.64 -17.86 -1.15
CA ASP A 164 -18.41 -16.77 -0.52
C ASP A 164 -17.57 -15.84 0.36
N THR A 165 -16.35 -16.22 0.72
CA THR A 165 -15.49 -15.49 1.66
C THR A 165 -14.12 -15.15 1.12
N SER A 166 -13.74 -15.70 -0.02
CA SER A 166 -12.37 -15.59 -0.53
C SER A 166 -12.35 -15.19 -1.99
N SER A 167 -11.37 -14.40 -2.36
CA SER A 167 -11.11 -13.97 -3.74
C SER A 167 -9.62 -13.92 -4.06
N TRP A 168 -9.30 -13.92 -5.34
CA TRP A 168 -7.98 -13.64 -5.86
C TRP A 168 -8.08 -12.56 -6.93
N GLY A 169 -6.96 -11.91 -7.20
CA GLY A 169 -6.87 -10.91 -8.24
C GLY A 169 -5.47 -10.82 -8.83
N VAL A 170 -5.38 -10.25 -10.01
CA VAL A 170 -4.12 -10.04 -10.72
C VAL A 170 -4.12 -8.68 -11.38
N ASN A 171 -2.94 -8.05 -11.38
CA ASN A 171 -2.65 -6.85 -12.14
C ASN A 171 -1.61 -7.15 -13.22
N GLY A 172 -1.75 -6.49 -14.38
CA GLY A 172 -0.70 -6.34 -15.36
C GLY A 172 -0.37 -4.87 -15.52
N LYS A 173 0.89 -4.50 -15.33
CA LYS A 173 1.39 -3.12 -15.39
C LYS A 173 2.37 -2.96 -16.54
N TYR A 174 2.27 -1.82 -17.24
CA TYR A 174 3.35 -1.25 -18.04
C TYR A 174 3.74 0.08 -17.44
N PHE A 175 5.02 0.35 -17.31
CA PHE A 175 5.50 1.62 -16.81
C PHE A 175 6.70 2.12 -17.61
N TYR A 176 6.89 3.44 -17.56
CA TYR A 176 7.96 4.16 -18.22
C TYR A 176 8.42 5.31 -17.34
N GLN A 177 9.72 5.57 -17.40
CA GLN A 177 10.35 6.67 -16.69
C GLN A 177 11.35 7.36 -17.61
N GLU A 178 11.27 8.69 -17.63
CA GLU A 178 12.19 9.58 -18.32
C GLU A 178 12.83 10.48 -17.27
N LEU A 179 14.11 10.23 -16.98
CA LEU A 179 14.85 10.93 -15.93
C LEU A 179 15.65 12.10 -16.49
N ALA A 180 16.21 11.94 -17.66
CA ALA A 180 16.93 13.02 -18.35
C ALA A 180 17.03 12.75 -19.84
N VAL A 181 16.80 13.77 -20.65
CA VAL A 181 17.13 13.77 -22.08
C VAL A 181 17.94 15.00 -22.38
N ILE A 182 19.28 14.89 -22.39
CA ILE A 182 20.19 16.02 -22.55
C ILE A 182 21.29 15.66 -23.56
N ASN A 183 21.37 16.44 -24.66
CA ASN A 183 22.40 16.38 -25.72
C ASN A 183 22.57 15.03 -26.44
N SER A 184 22.83 13.97 -25.88
CA SER A 184 22.95 12.61 -26.42
C SER A 184 22.81 11.58 -25.32
N LEU A 185 22.52 12.03 -24.10
CA LEU A 185 22.19 11.18 -22.96
C LEU A 185 20.67 11.03 -22.92
N ASP A 186 20.20 9.82 -23.11
CA ASP A 186 18.81 9.43 -22.97
C ASP A 186 18.71 8.47 -21.78
N ALA A 187 18.36 9.02 -20.60
CA ALA A 187 18.15 8.24 -19.41
C ALA A 187 16.65 7.92 -19.27
N SER A 188 16.14 7.13 -20.19
CA SER A 188 14.77 6.63 -20.16
C SER A 188 14.75 5.09 -20.09
N SER A 189 13.74 4.56 -19.44
CA SER A 189 13.55 3.12 -19.33
C SER A 189 12.09 2.77 -19.11
N GLY A 190 11.68 1.58 -19.53
CA GLY A 190 10.34 1.05 -19.31
C GLY A 190 10.35 -0.46 -19.17
N SER A 191 9.39 -0.99 -18.43
CA SER A 191 9.26 -2.42 -18.21
C SER A 191 7.82 -2.81 -17.89
N PHE A 192 7.62 -4.08 -17.56
CA PHE A 192 6.32 -4.65 -17.19
C PHE A 192 6.41 -5.27 -15.81
N ALA A 193 5.30 -5.26 -15.10
CA ALA A 193 5.19 -5.93 -13.81
C ALA A 193 3.83 -6.60 -13.66
N VAL A 194 3.78 -7.58 -12.78
CA VAL A 194 2.56 -8.30 -12.41
C VAL A 194 2.41 -8.25 -10.90
N ASP A 195 1.17 -8.05 -10.43
CA ASP A 195 0.82 -8.26 -9.02
C ASP A 195 -0.17 -9.42 -8.91
N VAL A 196 -0.13 -10.10 -7.78
CA VAL A 196 -1.09 -11.13 -7.42
C VAL A 196 -1.61 -10.86 -6.01
N GLY A 197 -2.93 -10.86 -5.85
CA GLY A 197 -3.59 -10.61 -4.59
C GLY A 197 -4.49 -11.77 -4.15
N TYR A 198 -4.65 -11.90 -2.85
CA TYR A 198 -5.63 -12.73 -2.18
C TYR A 198 -6.36 -11.92 -1.12
N PHE A 199 -7.66 -12.13 -0.99
CA PHE A 199 -8.49 -11.46 0.01
C PHE A 199 -9.44 -12.46 0.66
N LYS A 200 -9.66 -12.32 1.98
CA LYS A 200 -10.54 -13.18 2.75
C LYS A 200 -11.38 -12.37 3.73
N HIS A 201 -12.70 -12.51 3.59
CA HIS A 201 -13.67 -12.10 4.59
C HIS A 201 -13.81 -13.17 5.68
N ASN A 202 -14.44 -12.83 6.79
CA ASN A 202 -14.74 -13.76 7.89
C ASN A 202 -13.50 -14.55 8.34
N ALA A 203 -12.34 -13.88 8.38
CA ALA A 203 -11.12 -14.54 8.79
C ALA A 203 -11.20 -15.01 10.25
N MET A 204 -10.64 -16.19 10.53
CA MET A 204 -10.67 -16.80 11.85
C MET A 204 -12.10 -16.92 12.44
N ASP A 205 -13.11 -17.19 11.58
CA ASP A 205 -14.54 -17.28 11.93
C ASP A 205 -15.10 -15.97 12.56
N ASN A 206 -14.46 -14.84 12.32
CA ASN A 206 -14.92 -13.53 12.76
C ASN A 206 -15.44 -12.73 11.55
N PRO A 207 -16.75 -12.41 11.46
CA PRO A 207 -17.34 -11.71 10.32
C PRO A 207 -16.81 -10.28 10.14
N ASN A 208 -16.26 -9.69 11.17
CA ASN A 208 -15.70 -8.34 11.14
C ASN A 208 -14.21 -8.30 10.80
N LEU A 209 -13.54 -9.46 10.73
CA LEU A 209 -12.11 -9.53 10.42
C LEU A 209 -11.91 -9.91 8.95
N LYS A 210 -11.10 -9.10 8.26
CA LYS A 210 -10.68 -9.35 6.89
C LYS A 210 -9.16 -9.50 6.83
N LEU A 211 -8.68 -10.32 5.93
CA LEU A 211 -7.26 -10.52 5.66
C LEU A 211 -6.98 -10.30 4.18
N GLY A 212 -5.85 -9.68 3.88
CA GLY A 212 -5.32 -9.54 2.54
C GLY A 212 -3.87 -10.00 2.46
N ALA A 213 -3.49 -10.54 1.32
CA ALA A 213 -2.10 -10.82 0.99
C ALA A 213 -1.85 -10.40 -0.46
N VAL A 214 -0.70 -9.80 -0.74
CA VAL A 214 -0.37 -9.33 -2.08
C VAL A 214 1.13 -9.48 -2.34
N LEU A 215 1.47 -9.90 -3.55
CA LEU A 215 2.83 -9.84 -4.08
C LEU A 215 2.79 -8.85 -5.25
N THR A 216 3.58 -7.77 -5.17
CA THR A 216 3.54 -6.67 -6.14
C THR A 216 4.86 -6.48 -6.88
N ASN A 217 4.76 -5.90 -8.08
CA ASN A 217 5.89 -5.47 -8.90
C ASN A 217 6.83 -6.61 -9.27
N VAL A 218 6.30 -7.79 -9.60
CA VAL A 218 7.09 -8.92 -10.10
C VAL A 218 7.29 -8.76 -11.60
N GLY A 219 8.51 -8.59 -12.04
CA GLY A 219 8.82 -8.39 -13.45
C GLY A 219 10.32 -8.31 -13.72
N PRO A 220 10.72 -8.15 -15.01
CA PRO A 220 12.09 -7.85 -15.35
C PRO A 220 12.47 -6.46 -14.81
N GLY A 221 13.73 -6.28 -14.47
CA GLY A 221 14.26 -5.00 -14.02
C GLY A 221 14.20 -3.93 -15.11
N VAL A 222 14.71 -2.78 -14.79
CA VAL A 222 14.88 -1.65 -15.69
C VAL A 222 16.37 -1.45 -15.98
N SER A 223 16.71 -1.08 -17.21
CA SER A 223 18.08 -0.74 -17.56
C SER A 223 18.07 0.63 -18.23
N PHE A 224 19.04 1.44 -17.85
CA PHE A 224 19.37 2.69 -18.50
C PHE A 224 20.60 2.51 -19.42
N ASP A 225 21.18 3.57 -19.91
CA ASP A 225 22.23 3.56 -20.92
C ASP A 225 23.55 2.85 -20.49
N ASP A 226 23.75 2.60 -19.20
CA ASP A 226 24.94 1.94 -18.64
C ASP A 226 24.92 0.40 -18.75
N GLY A 227 23.78 -0.19 -19.10
CA GLY A 227 23.59 -1.63 -19.32
C GLY A 227 23.50 -2.46 -18.03
N GLU A 228 23.52 -1.86 -16.85
CA GLU A 228 23.15 -2.52 -15.60
C GLU A 228 21.63 -2.61 -15.47
N GLU A 229 21.14 -3.68 -14.87
CA GLU A 229 19.70 -3.92 -14.69
C GLU A 229 19.34 -3.76 -13.21
N ASP A 230 18.54 -2.72 -12.90
CA ASP A 230 18.01 -2.50 -11.57
C ASP A 230 16.74 -3.33 -11.36
N PRO A 231 16.65 -4.14 -10.30
CA PRO A 231 15.46 -4.95 -10.03
C PRO A 231 14.26 -4.06 -9.70
N LEU A 232 13.04 -4.54 -9.99
CA LEU A 232 11.83 -3.83 -9.59
C LEU A 232 11.62 -3.88 -8.06
N PRO A 233 10.92 -2.89 -7.47
CA PRO A 233 10.61 -2.85 -6.05
C PRO A 233 9.55 -3.91 -5.70
N THR A 234 9.95 -5.18 -5.77
CA THR A 234 9.09 -6.32 -5.49
C THR A 234 8.80 -6.40 -4.01
N ARG A 235 7.50 -6.45 -3.65
CA ARG A 235 7.04 -6.38 -2.27
C ARG A 235 6.02 -7.47 -1.97
N LEU A 236 6.18 -8.14 -0.82
CA LEU A 236 5.19 -9.03 -0.22
C LEU A 236 4.44 -8.27 0.87
N GLY A 237 3.16 -8.05 0.70
CA GLY A 237 2.29 -7.37 1.64
C GLY A 237 1.32 -8.32 2.32
N LEU A 238 1.11 -8.14 3.62
CA LEU A 238 0.10 -8.80 4.42
C LEU A 238 -0.69 -7.75 5.17
N GLY A 239 -2.02 -7.79 5.07
CA GLY A 239 -2.88 -6.82 5.70
C GLY A 239 -4.04 -7.45 6.44
N LEU A 240 -4.47 -6.79 7.50
CA LEU A 240 -5.68 -7.14 8.20
C LEU A 240 -6.51 -5.88 8.48
N SER A 241 -7.83 -6.03 8.49
CA SER A 241 -8.73 -4.97 8.93
C SER A 241 -9.83 -5.55 9.82
N LEU A 242 -10.16 -4.81 10.86
CA LEU A 242 -11.21 -5.15 11.81
C LEU A 242 -12.27 -4.05 11.82
N LEU A 243 -13.50 -4.44 11.48
CA LEU A 243 -14.68 -3.60 11.65
C LEU A 243 -15.15 -3.67 13.11
N THR A 244 -15.34 -2.52 13.74
CA THR A 244 -15.67 -2.42 15.16
C THR A 244 -16.72 -1.34 15.40
N LEU A 245 -17.14 -1.13 16.64
CA LEU A 245 -18.17 -0.15 17.03
C LEU A 245 -19.44 -0.29 16.15
N GLU A 246 -19.96 -1.52 16.01
CA GLU A 246 -21.16 -1.83 15.24
C GLU A 246 -21.08 -1.37 13.76
N GLY A 247 -19.86 -1.36 13.20
CA GLY A 247 -19.64 -0.96 11.81
C GLY A 247 -19.21 0.50 11.62
N GLN A 248 -19.16 1.29 12.69
CA GLN A 248 -18.79 2.71 12.62
C GLN A 248 -17.27 2.94 12.54
N ALA A 249 -16.45 1.97 12.92
CA ALA A 249 -15.01 2.13 12.87
C ALA A 249 -14.31 0.95 12.19
N THR A 250 -13.25 1.26 11.46
CA THR A 250 -12.32 0.29 10.89
C THR A 250 -10.94 0.55 11.45
N VAL A 251 -10.28 -0.51 11.94
CA VAL A 251 -8.85 -0.48 12.27
C VAL A 251 -8.13 -1.40 11.29
N ALA A 252 -7.05 -0.92 10.69
CA ALA A 252 -6.28 -1.64 9.70
C ALA A 252 -4.79 -1.69 10.07
N PHE A 253 -4.15 -2.78 9.70
CA PHE A 253 -2.72 -3.00 9.92
C PHE A 253 -2.13 -3.75 8.75
N ASP A 254 -1.06 -3.22 8.14
CA ASP A 254 -0.34 -3.87 7.06
C ASP A 254 1.15 -4.03 7.40
N LEU A 255 1.73 -5.13 6.94
CA LEU A 255 3.16 -5.39 6.91
C LEU A 255 3.57 -5.59 5.46
N ASN A 256 4.50 -4.80 5.00
CA ASN A 256 5.05 -4.85 3.66
C ASN A 256 6.53 -5.22 3.74
N TYR A 257 6.90 -6.39 3.24
CA TYR A 257 8.29 -6.82 3.14
C TYR A 257 8.82 -6.50 1.73
N GLU A 258 9.80 -5.64 1.65
CA GLU A 258 10.49 -5.27 0.42
C GLU A 258 11.62 -6.26 0.17
N LEU A 259 11.48 -7.07 -0.91
CA LEU A 259 12.34 -8.23 -1.12
C LEU A 259 13.78 -7.83 -1.47
N ASN A 260 13.97 -6.74 -2.21
CA ASN A 260 15.30 -6.30 -2.63
C ASN A 260 16.05 -5.61 -1.49
N ASP A 261 15.36 -4.74 -0.76
CA ASP A 261 15.94 -3.97 0.34
C ASP A 261 15.92 -4.73 1.67
N GLN A 262 15.22 -5.88 1.71
CA GLN A 262 15.08 -6.75 2.88
C GLN A 262 14.56 -6.01 4.12
N THR A 263 13.68 -5.06 3.93
CA THR A 263 13.11 -4.22 4.97
C THR A 263 11.62 -4.47 5.15
N VAL A 264 11.09 -4.09 6.31
CA VAL A 264 9.67 -4.18 6.64
C VAL A 264 9.11 -2.79 6.85
N VAL A 265 8.17 -2.39 5.99
CA VAL A 265 7.36 -1.20 6.19
C VAL A 265 6.09 -1.58 6.92
N THR A 266 5.74 -0.82 7.95
CA THR A 266 4.58 -1.06 8.81
C THR A 266 3.59 0.07 8.69
N ASN A 267 2.32 -0.27 8.48
CA ASN A 267 1.24 0.68 8.30
C ASN A 267 0.13 0.40 9.33
N LEU A 268 -0.35 1.44 9.98
CA LEU A 268 -1.47 1.37 10.93
C LEU A 268 -2.48 2.46 10.59
N GLY A 269 -3.76 2.10 10.53
CA GLY A 269 -4.83 3.02 10.19
C GLY A 269 -6.08 2.84 11.02
N ALA A 270 -6.79 3.93 11.22
CA ALA A 270 -8.11 3.95 11.81
C ALA A 270 -9.02 4.91 11.05
N GLU A 271 -10.24 4.47 10.78
CA GLU A 271 -11.33 5.23 10.18
C GLU A 271 -12.53 5.18 11.12
N TYR A 272 -13.15 6.31 11.37
CA TYR A 272 -14.35 6.42 12.20
C TYR A 272 -15.39 7.30 11.53
N PHE A 273 -16.57 6.77 11.31
CA PHE A 273 -17.72 7.50 10.79
C PHE A 273 -18.46 8.21 11.92
N LEU A 274 -18.36 9.55 11.95
CA LEU A 274 -19.11 10.38 12.90
C LEU A 274 -20.63 10.29 12.67
N VAL A 275 -21.00 10.30 11.40
CA VAL A 275 -22.32 10.03 10.82
C VAL A 275 -22.08 9.29 9.50
N GLU A 276 -23.13 8.79 8.86
CA GLU A 276 -23.00 7.96 7.64
C GLU A 276 -22.15 8.63 6.54
N ASP A 277 -22.19 9.97 6.44
CA ASP A 277 -21.57 10.73 5.37
C ASP A 277 -20.21 11.35 5.71
N PHE A 278 -19.76 11.30 6.99
CA PHE A 278 -18.52 11.97 7.41
C PHE A 278 -17.60 11.06 8.20
N ALA A 279 -16.39 10.89 7.70
CA ALA A 279 -15.34 10.08 8.31
C ALA A 279 -14.18 10.91 8.84
N LEU A 280 -13.68 10.54 10.02
CA LEU A 280 -12.38 10.95 10.55
C LEU A 280 -11.39 9.81 10.38
N ARG A 281 -10.16 10.13 10.03
CA ARG A 281 -9.11 9.14 9.83
C ARG A 281 -7.82 9.57 10.50
N ALA A 282 -7.09 8.59 11.02
CA ALA A 282 -5.74 8.75 11.51
C ALA A 282 -4.91 7.53 11.15
N GLY A 283 -3.64 7.75 10.88
CA GLY A 283 -2.73 6.68 10.49
C GLY A 283 -1.30 6.94 10.91
N PHE A 284 -0.52 5.89 10.84
CA PHE A 284 0.91 5.91 11.10
C PHE A 284 1.62 4.98 10.12
N LEU A 285 2.71 5.47 9.55
CA LEU A 285 3.61 4.70 8.70
C LEU A 285 5.00 4.71 9.31
N SER A 286 5.65 3.55 9.31
CA SER A 286 7.06 3.40 9.66
C SER A 286 7.78 2.62 8.56
N ASP A 287 8.73 3.28 7.91
CA ASP A 287 9.64 2.71 6.93
C ASP A 287 11.08 2.93 7.42
N PRO A 288 11.70 1.91 8.04
CA PRO A 288 13.06 2.02 8.55
C PRO A 288 14.13 2.17 7.46
N SER A 289 13.86 1.70 6.22
CA SER A 289 14.83 1.81 5.10
C SER A 289 14.97 3.24 4.62
N GLY A 290 13.86 3.96 4.56
CA GLY A 290 13.83 5.37 4.20
C GLY A 290 14.05 6.33 5.37
N ASP A 291 14.24 5.82 6.60
CA ASP A 291 14.20 6.61 7.85
C ASP A 291 12.93 7.46 7.97
N LEU A 292 11.81 6.91 7.44
CA LEU A 292 10.54 7.60 7.36
C LEU A 292 9.60 7.11 8.46
N ASN A 293 9.16 8.05 9.30
CA ASN A 293 8.14 7.80 10.31
C ASN A 293 7.21 9.00 10.35
N TYR A 294 5.99 8.83 9.89
CA TYR A 294 5.03 9.93 9.90
C TYR A 294 3.64 9.49 10.33
N THR A 295 2.92 10.45 10.89
CA THR A 295 1.50 10.34 11.25
C THR A 295 0.67 11.01 10.16
N THR A 296 -0.49 10.47 9.88
CA THR A 296 -1.43 11.03 8.92
C THR A 296 -2.78 11.30 9.57
N LEU A 297 -3.43 12.35 9.13
CA LEU A 297 -4.80 12.67 9.49
C LEU A 297 -5.62 12.90 8.24
N GLY A 298 -6.92 12.67 8.32
CA GLY A 298 -7.79 12.94 7.18
C GLY A 298 -9.25 13.04 7.52
N LEU A 299 -9.96 13.62 6.56
CA LEU A 299 -11.41 13.77 6.55
C LEU A 299 -11.98 13.18 5.28
N GLY A 300 -13.16 12.59 5.37
CA GLY A 300 -13.93 12.12 4.24
C GLY A 300 -15.36 12.64 4.31
N ALA A 301 -15.91 12.98 3.15
CA ALA A 301 -17.31 13.34 2.98
C ALA A 301 -17.89 12.54 1.82
N ASP A 302 -18.87 11.69 2.09
CA ASP A 302 -19.63 10.94 1.10
C ASP A 302 -20.97 11.62 0.87
N LEU A 303 -21.21 12.06 -0.36
CA LEU A 303 -22.45 12.74 -0.78
C LEU A 303 -23.33 11.80 -1.63
N GLY A 304 -23.14 10.50 -1.50
CA GLY A 304 -23.86 9.46 -2.20
C GLY A 304 -23.17 9.06 -3.51
N ALA A 305 -23.40 9.79 -4.59
CA ALA A 305 -22.75 9.48 -5.88
C ALA A 305 -21.30 9.97 -5.98
N ILE A 306 -20.88 10.88 -5.10
CA ILE A 306 -19.57 11.53 -5.11
C ILE A 306 -19.04 11.58 -3.68
N ALA A 307 -17.78 11.21 -3.49
CA ALA A 307 -17.07 11.33 -2.23
C ALA A 307 -15.81 12.19 -2.41
N PHE A 308 -15.51 12.97 -1.37
CA PHE A 308 -14.31 13.80 -1.27
C PHE A 308 -13.50 13.38 -0.06
N ASP A 309 -12.22 13.19 -0.26
CA ASP A 309 -11.28 12.89 0.82
C ASP A 309 -10.11 13.87 0.79
N VAL A 310 -9.65 14.23 1.98
CA VAL A 310 -8.44 15.01 2.17
C VAL A 310 -7.59 14.36 3.25
N SER A 311 -6.28 14.34 3.02
CA SER A 311 -5.31 13.89 4.03
C SER A 311 -4.16 14.87 4.17
N TYR A 312 -3.56 14.84 5.35
CA TYR A 312 -2.41 15.65 5.71
C TYR A 312 -1.37 14.79 6.41
N VAL A 313 -0.10 14.95 6.00
CA VAL A 313 1.04 14.23 6.57
C VAL A 313 1.73 15.10 7.61
N ILE A 314 1.87 14.56 8.82
CA ILE A 314 2.59 15.14 9.94
C ILE A 314 3.87 14.33 10.13
N GLY A 315 4.98 14.83 9.58
CA GLY A 315 6.30 14.22 9.72
C GLY A 315 7.23 15.07 10.58
N GLY A 316 8.47 14.63 10.71
CA GLY A 316 9.53 15.42 11.29
C GLY A 316 9.89 16.65 10.42
N GLU A 317 10.62 17.61 10.99
CA GLU A 317 11.00 18.84 10.28
C GLU A 317 11.88 18.56 9.04
N LEU A 318 12.60 17.44 9.05
CA LEU A 318 13.47 17.01 7.95
C LEU A 318 12.81 15.92 7.06
N ASP A 319 11.59 15.50 7.38
CA ASP A 319 10.87 14.52 6.57
C ASP A 319 10.33 15.20 5.30
N PRO A 320 10.74 14.76 4.10
CA PRO A 320 10.30 15.35 2.84
C PRO A 320 8.81 15.18 2.58
N HIS A 321 8.15 14.20 3.19
CA HIS A 321 6.70 13.97 3.10
C HIS A 321 5.89 14.87 4.05
N SER A 322 6.54 15.54 5.01
CA SER A 322 5.87 16.45 5.94
C SER A 322 5.15 17.57 5.19
N ASN A 323 3.98 17.95 5.68
CA ASN A 323 3.11 18.98 5.07
C ASN A 323 2.48 18.59 3.72
N MET A 324 2.64 17.36 3.26
CA MET A 324 1.98 16.91 2.05
C MET A 324 0.46 16.80 2.27
N VAL A 325 -0.31 17.42 1.36
CA VAL A 325 -1.77 17.34 1.34
C VAL A 325 -2.20 16.56 0.11
N ARG A 326 -3.04 15.56 0.30
CA ARG A 326 -3.66 14.81 -0.82
C ARG A 326 -5.14 15.11 -0.88
N PHE A 327 -5.65 15.23 -2.08
CA PHE A 327 -7.07 15.39 -2.38
C PHE A 327 -7.52 14.26 -3.28
N SER A 328 -8.63 13.62 -2.93
CA SER A 328 -9.27 12.61 -3.77
C SER A 328 -10.71 12.97 -4.04
N LEU A 329 -11.13 12.75 -5.28
CA LEU A 329 -12.51 12.80 -5.74
C LEU A 329 -12.87 11.41 -6.24
N SER A 330 -13.88 10.80 -5.64
CA SER A 330 -14.39 9.49 -6.03
C SER A 330 -15.85 9.57 -6.44
N GLY A 331 -16.29 8.69 -7.32
CA GLY A 331 -17.67 8.56 -7.72
C GLY A 331 -18.08 7.12 -7.90
N SER A 332 -19.33 6.79 -7.53
CA SER A 332 -19.96 5.48 -7.71
C SER A 332 -21.28 5.60 -8.49
N PHE A 333 -21.55 4.66 -9.44
CA PHE A 333 -22.74 4.69 -10.32
C PHE A 333 -23.10 3.32 -10.91
#